data_bccdd2b986a6cb2d3b7422bbc4ba186a
#
_entry.id   bccdd2b986a6cb2d3b7422bbc4ba186a
#
_cell.length_a   1.000
_cell.length_b   1.000
_cell.length_c   1.000
_cell.angle_alpha   90.00
_cell.angle_beta   90.00
_cell.angle_gamma   90.00
#
_symmetry.space_group_name_H-M   'P 1'
#
loop_
_entity.id
_entity.type
_entity.pdbx_description
1 polymer ?
#
loop_
_entity_poly.entity_id
_entity_poly.type
_entity_poly.pdbx_seq_one_letter_code
_entity_poly.pdbx_strand_id
1 'polypeptide(L)'
;MIKQNIIKTISFTGYGFASGLPYVLIFITLTAWLRDVGLDLSIIGFFSWIMLTYSLKFLWAPLIDKYPTKLFKRFGHRRSWIITMQLQIIISLIAISLINPLTNLVIFALFAFIIALAGSIQDIAIDAYRIESAKLEDQGNLAAGYQFGYRIAILIGSSFALIF
;
A
#
# COMPACT_ATOMS: atom_id res chain seq x y z
N MET A 1 -21.53 -21.40 -8.23
CA MET A 1 -21.41 -19.97 -8.57
C MET A 1 -21.30 -19.11 -7.31
N ILE A 2 -22.26 -19.11 -6.39
CA ILE A 2 -22.26 -18.29 -5.15
C ILE A 2 -21.00 -18.50 -4.29
N LYS A 3 -20.60 -19.75 -4.03
CA LYS A 3 -19.41 -20.06 -3.20
C LYS A 3 -18.11 -19.52 -3.78
N GLN A 4 -17.96 -19.51 -5.11
CA GLN A 4 -16.77 -18.96 -5.78
C GLN A 4 -16.71 -17.44 -5.66
N ASN A 5 -17.85 -16.75 -5.74
CA ASN A 5 -17.91 -15.30 -5.59
C ASN A 5 -17.60 -14.86 -4.16
N ILE A 6 -18.06 -15.60 -3.15
CA ILE A 6 -17.72 -15.34 -1.75
C ILE A 6 -16.22 -15.48 -1.50
N ILE A 7 -15.58 -16.56 -1.99
CA ILE A 7 -14.14 -16.76 -1.84
C ILE A 7 -13.35 -15.62 -2.50
N LYS A 8 -13.75 -15.18 -3.70
CA LYS A 8 -13.12 -14.05 -4.37
C LYS A 8 -13.28 -12.76 -3.57
N THR A 9 -14.48 -12.46 -3.07
CA THR A 9 -14.75 -11.27 -2.26
C THR A 9 -13.87 -11.26 -1.00
N ILE A 10 -13.76 -12.39 -0.28
CA ILE A 10 -12.87 -12.52 0.88
C ILE A 10 -11.40 -12.28 0.49
N SER A 11 -10.97 -12.83 -0.66
CA SER A 11 -9.60 -12.59 -1.15
C SER A 11 -9.35 -11.11 -1.45
N PHE A 12 -10.32 -10.42 -2.04
CA PHE A 12 -10.21 -8.98 -2.30
C PHE A 12 -10.30 -8.14 -1.03
N THR A 13 -10.97 -8.61 0.03
CA THR A 13 -10.88 -8.00 1.37
C THR A 13 -9.44 -8.06 1.90
N GLY A 14 -8.77 -9.20 1.74
CA GLY A 14 -7.34 -9.32 2.09
C GLY A 14 -6.43 -8.40 1.28
N TYR A 15 -6.66 -8.26 -0.03
CA TYR A 15 -5.92 -7.31 -0.87
C TYR A 15 -6.18 -5.86 -0.46
N GLY A 16 -7.43 -5.51 -0.14
CA GLY A 16 -7.77 -4.19 0.38
C GLY A 16 -7.06 -3.87 1.68
N PHE A 17 -7.00 -4.82 2.61
CA PHE A 17 -6.25 -4.67 3.85
C PHE A 17 -4.75 -4.46 3.60
N ALA A 18 -4.15 -5.30 2.75
CA ALA A 18 -2.73 -5.20 2.39
C ALA A 18 -2.38 -3.87 1.70
N SER A 19 -3.33 -3.27 1.00
CA SER A 19 -3.19 -1.98 0.31
C SER A 19 -3.38 -0.79 1.26
N GLY A 20 -4.36 -0.85 2.15
CA GLY A 20 -4.67 0.22 3.10
C GLY A 20 -3.63 0.36 4.22
N LEU A 21 -2.99 -0.75 4.61
CA LEU A 21 -2.05 -0.75 5.72
C LEU A 21 -0.81 0.14 5.47
N PRO A 22 -0.08 0.03 4.35
CA PRO A 22 1.04 0.92 4.06
C PRO A 22 0.64 2.39 4.00
N TYR A 23 -0.55 2.68 3.44
CA TYR A 23 -1.09 4.02 3.36
C TYR A 23 -1.24 4.65 4.75
N VAL A 24 -1.95 3.98 5.67
CA VAL A 24 -2.19 4.51 7.00
C VAL A 24 -0.90 4.60 7.82
N LEU A 25 0.00 3.63 7.68
CA LEU A 25 1.28 3.62 8.40
C LEU A 25 2.15 4.82 8.00
N ILE A 26 2.22 5.17 6.72
CA ILE A 26 3.07 6.26 6.24
C ILE A 26 2.42 7.63 6.46
N PHE A 27 1.12 7.78 6.25
CA PHE A 27 0.49 9.10 6.26
C PHE A 27 -0.13 9.49 7.60
N ILE A 28 -0.50 8.53 8.44
CA ILE A 28 -1.12 8.81 9.73
C ILE A 28 -0.16 8.44 10.86
N THR A 29 0.19 7.16 10.96
CA THR A 29 1.00 6.65 12.08
C THR A 29 2.40 7.25 12.11
N LEU A 30 3.07 7.28 10.94
CA LEU A 30 4.42 7.85 10.82
C LEU A 30 4.44 9.34 11.18
N THR A 31 3.46 10.10 10.69
CA THR A 31 3.37 11.55 10.96
C THR A 31 3.17 11.83 12.44
N ALA A 32 2.29 11.05 13.12
CA ALA A 32 2.08 11.15 14.55
C ALA A 32 3.37 10.82 15.33
N TRP A 33 4.02 9.70 14.98
CA TRP A 33 5.25 9.28 15.63
C TRP A 33 6.41 10.26 15.43
N LEU A 34 6.61 10.83 14.24
CA LEU A 34 7.65 11.85 13.99
C LEU A 34 7.44 13.10 14.85
N ARG A 35 6.18 13.47 15.11
CA ARG A 35 5.84 14.55 16.01
C ARG A 35 6.20 14.24 17.46
N ASP A 36 5.90 13.05 17.94
CA ASP A 36 6.20 12.61 19.31
C ASP A 36 7.70 12.52 19.56
N VAL A 37 8.48 12.14 18.55
CA VAL A 37 9.96 12.12 18.61
C VAL A 37 10.55 13.54 18.60
N GLY A 38 9.75 14.58 18.38
CA GLY A 38 10.17 15.99 18.46
C GLY A 38 10.70 16.60 17.16
N LEU A 39 10.36 16.02 16.00
CA LEU A 39 10.69 16.66 14.73
C LEU A 39 9.83 17.92 14.49
N ASP A 40 10.44 18.93 13.87
CA ASP A 40 9.75 20.17 13.50
C ASP A 40 8.58 19.92 12.53
N LEU A 41 7.48 20.64 12.73
CA LEU A 41 6.29 20.55 11.87
C LEU A 41 6.59 20.86 10.40
N SER A 42 7.56 21.72 10.13
CA SER A 42 8.01 22.03 8.76
C SER A 42 8.60 20.78 8.07
N ILE A 43 9.42 20.03 8.79
CA ILE A 43 10.01 18.77 8.28
C ILE A 43 8.92 17.73 8.05
N ILE A 44 8.01 17.59 9.01
CA ILE A 44 6.86 16.66 8.89
C ILE A 44 5.99 17.06 7.68
N GLY A 45 5.82 18.37 7.43
CA GLY A 45 5.14 18.87 6.25
C GLY A 45 5.76 18.40 4.93
N PHE A 46 7.09 18.29 4.85
CA PHE A 46 7.74 17.73 3.66
C PHE A 46 7.41 16.26 3.42
N PHE A 47 7.16 15.45 4.45
CA PHE A 47 6.68 14.08 4.27
C PHE A 47 5.32 14.00 3.58
N SER A 48 4.51 15.06 3.63
CA SER A 48 3.24 15.10 2.89
C SER A 48 3.44 15.07 1.37
N TRP A 49 4.59 15.46 0.86
CA TRP A 49 4.93 15.36 -0.57
C TRP A 49 5.03 13.90 -1.04
N ILE A 50 5.28 12.98 -0.13
CA ILE A 50 5.27 11.54 -0.42
C ILE A 50 3.87 11.09 -0.89
N MET A 51 2.79 11.78 -0.47
CA MET A 51 1.42 11.52 -0.97
C MET A 51 1.29 11.71 -2.48
N LEU A 52 2.15 12.50 -3.11
CA LEU A 52 2.16 12.67 -4.56
C LEU A 52 2.38 11.35 -5.30
N THR A 53 3.04 10.37 -4.69
CA THR A 53 3.19 9.03 -5.29
C THR A 53 1.85 8.36 -5.56
N TYR A 54 0.86 8.56 -4.69
CA TYR A 54 -0.49 8.04 -4.89
C TYR A 54 -1.29 8.87 -5.88
N SER A 55 -1.13 10.19 -5.88
CA SER A 55 -1.81 11.09 -6.82
C SER A 55 -1.28 10.93 -8.25
N LEU A 56 0.02 10.68 -8.39
CA LEU A 56 0.71 10.53 -9.68
C LEU A 56 0.77 9.08 -10.16
N LYS A 57 0.04 8.15 -9.54
CA LYS A 57 0.05 6.72 -9.91
C LYS A 57 -0.26 6.45 -11.39
N PHE A 58 -0.97 7.35 -12.06
CA PHE A 58 -1.26 7.25 -13.50
C PHE A 58 -0.01 7.30 -14.38
N LEU A 59 1.12 7.87 -13.89
CA LEU A 59 2.37 7.96 -14.65
C LEU A 59 3.04 6.59 -14.80
N TRP A 60 2.98 5.73 -13.79
CA TRP A 60 3.58 4.40 -13.85
C TRP A 60 2.59 3.28 -14.15
N ALA A 61 1.29 3.55 -14.14
CA ALA A 61 0.29 2.57 -14.52
C ALA A 61 0.55 1.92 -15.90
N PRO A 62 0.87 2.67 -16.99
CA PRO A 62 1.19 2.08 -18.28
C PRO A 62 2.43 1.18 -18.25
N LEU A 63 3.41 1.50 -17.40
CA LEU A 63 4.63 0.67 -17.24
C LEU A 63 4.31 -0.67 -16.60
N ILE A 64 3.45 -0.65 -15.56
CA ILE A 64 3.02 -1.85 -14.85
C ILE A 64 2.15 -2.73 -15.76
N ASP A 65 1.34 -2.12 -16.60
CA ASP A 65 0.50 -2.84 -17.56
C ASP A 65 1.31 -3.51 -18.66
N LYS A 66 2.37 -2.85 -19.13
CA LYS A 66 3.18 -3.32 -20.27
C LYS A 66 4.25 -4.33 -19.84
N TYR A 67 4.90 -4.12 -18.70
CA TYR A 67 6.07 -4.89 -18.32
C TYR A 67 5.78 -5.84 -17.15
N PRO A 68 5.93 -7.17 -17.33
CA PRO A 68 5.86 -8.11 -16.22
C PRO A 68 7.10 -8.00 -15.32
N THR A 69 6.94 -8.20 -14.03
CA THR A 69 8.08 -8.35 -13.13
C THR A 69 8.86 -9.62 -13.48
N LYS A 70 10.19 -9.58 -13.30
CA LYS A 70 11.03 -10.77 -13.45
C LYS A 70 10.87 -11.75 -12.28
N LEU A 71 10.55 -11.21 -11.09
CA LEU A 71 10.28 -11.98 -9.88
C LEU A 71 8.86 -12.58 -9.93
N PHE A 72 8.73 -13.81 -9.43
CA PHE A 72 7.44 -14.48 -9.27
C PHE A 72 6.58 -14.67 -10.53
N LYS A 73 7.19 -14.68 -11.73
CA LYS A 73 6.48 -14.84 -13.03
C LYS A 73 5.48 -16.00 -13.06
N ARG A 74 5.76 -17.07 -12.30
CA ARG A 74 4.88 -18.26 -12.21
C ARG A 74 3.47 -17.97 -11.68
N PHE A 75 3.27 -16.86 -10.99
CA PHE A 75 1.95 -16.49 -10.44
C PHE A 75 1.09 -15.64 -11.38
N GLY A 76 1.62 -15.32 -12.58
CA GLY A 76 0.97 -14.46 -13.56
C GLY A 76 1.33 -12.97 -13.39
N HIS A 77 1.01 -12.17 -14.40
CA HIS A 77 1.47 -10.78 -14.52
C HIS A 77 1.09 -9.92 -13.31
N ARG A 78 -0.20 -9.82 -12.96
CA ARG A 78 -0.70 -8.95 -11.89
C ARG A 78 -0.27 -9.41 -10.50
N ARG A 79 -0.39 -10.70 -10.22
CA ARG A 79 0.02 -11.26 -8.93
C ARG A 79 1.51 -11.13 -8.67
N SER A 80 2.34 -11.21 -9.72
CA SER A 80 3.79 -10.99 -9.60
C SER A 80 4.09 -9.58 -9.11
N TRP A 81 3.42 -8.56 -9.64
CA TRP A 81 3.55 -7.19 -9.16
C TRP A 81 3.09 -7.04 -7.72
N ILE A 82 1.90 -7.58 -7.37
CA ILE A 82 1.36 -7.52 -6.00
C ILE A 82 2.34 -8.11 -5.00
N ILE A 83 2.86 -9.32 -5.26
CA ILE A 83 3.79 -10.01 -4.36
C ILE A 83 5.12 -9.24 -4.25
N THR A 84 5.66 -8.76 -5.37
CA THR A 84 6.93 -8.02 -5.39
C THR A 84 6.81 -6.73 -4.57
N MET A 85 5.74 -5.96 -4.76
CA MET A 85 5.53 -4.72 -4.03
C MET A 85 5.24 -4.97 -2.55
N GLN A 86 4.50 -6.02 -2.22
CA GLN A 86 4.26 -6.40 -0.82
C GLN A 86 5.56 -6.74 -0.09
N LEU A 87 6.46 -7.50 -0.73
CA LEU A 87 7.78 -7.78 -0.16
C LEU A 87 8.62 -6.52 -0.02
N GLN A 88 8.60 -5.64 -1.01
CA GLN A 88 9.31 -4.36 -0.95
C GLN A 88 8.80 -3.50 0.22
N ILE A 89 7.49 -3.44 0.43
CA ILE A 89 6.88 -2.72 1.57
C ILE A 89 7.37 -3.32 2.90
N ILE A 90 7.30 -4.64 3.06
CA ILE A 90 7.73 -5.32 4.29
C ILE A 90 9.21 -5.05 4.59
N ILE A 91 10.09 -5.20 3.60
CA ILE A 91 11.53 -4.94 3.75
C ILE A 91 11.77 -3.48 4.14
N SER A 92 11.07 -2.55 3.49
CA SER A 92 11.24 -1.12 3.76
C SER A 92 10.67 -0.72 5.13
N LEU A 93 9.58 -1.34 5.58
CA LEU A 93 9.05 -1.14 6.94
C LEU A 93 10.02 -1.64 8.02
N ILE A 94 10.64 -2.80 7.80
CA ILE A 94 11.69 -3.30 8.71
C ILE A 94 12.88 -2.35 8.70
N ALA A 95 13.33 -1.89 7.54
CA ALA A 95 14.46 -0.96 7.43
C ALA A 95 14.16 0.36 8.15
N ILE A 96 12.99 0.95 7.95
CA ILE A 96 12.62 2.23 8.58
C ILE A 96 12.50 2.09 10.11
N SER A 97 12.08 0.93 10.62
CA SER A 97 11.98 0.68 12.06
C SER A 97 13.34 0.64 12.79
N LEU A 98 14.43 0.41 12.04
CA LEU A 98 15.79 0.37 12.56
C LEU A 98 16.54 1.70 12.44
N ILE A 99 15.94 2.70 11.79
CA ILE A 99 16.56 3.98 11.52
C ILE A 99 16.00 5.04 12.48
N ASN A 100 16.90 5.72 13.19
CA ASN A 100 16.51 6.86 14.01
C ASN A 100 16.31 8.10 13.11
N PRO A 101 15.10 8.68 13.05
CA PRO A 101 14.81 9.83 12.18
C PRO A 101 15.54 11.11 12.59
N LEU A 102 15.92 11.25 13.86
CA LEU A 102 16.65 12.43 14.34
C LEU A 102 18.10 12.47 13.85
N THR A 103 18.71 11.30 13.62
CA THR A 103 20.12 11.23 13.17
C THR A 103 20.27 10.98 11.69
N ASN A 104 19.33 10.29 11.04
CA ASN A 104 19.40 9.84 9.65
C ASN A 104 18.12 10.15 8.86
N LEU A 105 17.65 11.39 8.94
CA LEU A 105 16.38 11.82 8.36
C LEU A 105 16.26 11.53 6.85
N VAL A 106 17.35 11.72 6.08
CA VAL A 106 17.33 11.50 4.63
C VAL A 106 17.11 10.05 4.27
N ILE A 107 17.81 9.12 4.95
CA ILE A 107 17.64 7.67 4.71
C ILE A 107 16.25 7.23 5.16
N PHE A 108 15.78 7.77 6.28
CA PHE A 108 14.43 7.54 6.79
C PHE A 108 13.35 7.97 5.76
N ALA A 109 13.45 9.19 5.22
CA ALA A 109 12.56 9.72 4.21
C ALA A 109 12.60 8.92 2.90
N LEU A 110 13.78 8.42 2.52
CA LEU A 110 13.94 7.56 1.35
C LEU A 110 13.14 6.26 1.49
N PHE A 111 13.22 5.58 2.65
CA PHE A 111 12.43 4.36 2.89
C PHE A 111 10.93 4.65 2.96
N ALA A 112 10.51 5.76 3.57
CA ALA A 112 9.12 6.19 3.56
C ALA A 112 8.60 6.42 2.13
N PHE A 113 9.40 7.06 1.27
CA PHE A 113 9.08 7.24 -0.15
C PHE A 113 8.99 5.89 -0.89
N ILE A 114 9.91 4.96 -0.66
CA ILE A 114 9.89 3.63 -1.27
C ILE A 114 8.63 2.87 -0.88
N ILE A 115 8.21 2.93 0.40
CA ILE A 115 6.96 2.29 0.87
C ILE A 115 5.76 2.89 0.14
N ALA A 116 5.66 4.20 0.06
CA ALA A 116 4.55 4.88 -0.60
C ALA A 116 4.50 4.58 -2.11
N LEU A 117 5.67 4.58 -2.77
CA LEU A 117 5.76 4.22 -4.19
C LEU A 117 5.35 2.77 -4.43
N ALA A 118 5.87 1.83 -3.63
CA ALA A 118 5.51 0.43 -3.73
C ALA A 118 4.02 0.19 -3.45
N GLY A 119 3.45 0.90 -2.45
CA GLY A 119 2.01 0.86 -2.16
C GLY A 119 1.17 1.36 -3.32
N SER A 120 1.54 2.48 -3.95
CA SER A 120 0.82 3.02 -5.12
C SER A 120 0.87 2.08 -6.34
N ILE A 121 2.01 1.40 -6.55
CA ILE A 121 2.18 0.38 -7.60
C ILE A 121 1.34 -0.86 -7.28
N GLN A 122 1.34 -1.28 -6.03
CA GLN A 122 0.51 -2.40 -5.57
C GLN A 122 -0.98 -2.14 -5.81
N ASP A 123 -1.46 -0.94 -5.50
CA ASP A 123 -2.85 -0.51 -5.74
C ASP A 123 -3.24 -0.69 -7.21
N ILE A 124 -2.41 -0.20 -8.15
CA ILE A 124 -2.64 -0.34 -9.58
C ILE A 124 -2.76 -1.81 -9.98
N ALA A 125 -1.82 -2.65 -9.48
CA ALA A 125 -1.80 -4.07 -9.81
C ALA A 125 -3.03 -4.81 -9.25
N ILE A 126 -3.52 -4.44 -8.05
CA ILE A 126 -4.72 -5.01 -7.44
C ILE A 126 -5.97 -4.56 -8.19
N ASP A 127 -6.08 -3.29 -8.57
CA ASP A 127 -7.22 -2.77 -9.33
C ASP A 127 -7.34 -3.47 -10.68
N ALA A 128 -6.23 -3.59 -11.41
CA ALA A 128 -6.19 -4.32 -12.68
C ALA A 128 -6.54 -5.82 -12.48
N TYR A 129 -5.99 -6.46 -11.44
CA TYR A 129 -6.31 -7.85 -11.12
C TYR A 129 -7.78 -8.03 -10.77
N ARG A 130 -8.42 -7.07 -10.09
CA ARG A 130 -9.85 -7.09 -9.79
C ARG A 130 -10.68 -7.09 -11.06
N ILE A 131 -10.38 -6.19 -11.99
CA ILE A 131 -11.09 -6.07 -13.28
C ILE A 131 -10.95 -7.37 -14.10
N GLU A 132 -9.75 -7.95 -14.15
CA GLU A 132 -9.47 -9.18 -14.89
C GLU A 132 -10.07 -10.44 -14.24
N SER A 133 -10.36 -10.41 -12.94
CA SER A 133 -10.75 -11.60 -12.15
C SER A 133 -12.24 -11.93 -12.17
N ALA A 134 -13.10 -11.01 -12.60
CA ALA A 134 -14.54 -11.20 -12.52
C ALA A 134 -15.32 -10.55 -13.67
N LYS A 135 -16.50 -11.09 -13.93
CA LYS A 135 -17.45 -10.50 -14.87
C LYS A 135 -17.98 -9.17 -14.34
N LEU A 136 -18.52 -8.34 -15.24
CA LEU A 136 -19.05 -7.01 -14.90
C LEU A 136 -20.07 -7.07 -13.74
N GLU A 137 -20.92 -8.09 -13.73
CA GLU A 137 -21.97 -8.30 -12.72
C GLU A 137 -21.40 -8.50 -11.29
N ASP A 138 -20.19 -9.08 -11.18
CA ASP A 138 -19.55 -9.39 -9.89
C ASP A 138 -18.58 -8.29 -9.42
N GLN A 139 -18.25 -7.31 -10.27
CA GLN A 139 -17.27 -6.25 -9.97
C GLN A 139 -17.64 -5.43 -8.74
N GLY A 140 -18.95 -5.17 -8.53
CA GLY A 140 -19.45 -4.46 -7.36
C GLY A 140 -19.11 -5.17 -6.05
N ASN A 141 -19.29 -6.49 -5.99
CA ASN A 141 -19.00 -7.29 -4.80
C ASN A 141 -17.49 -7.33 -4.48
N LEU A 142 -16.64 -7.43 -5.52
CA LEU A 142 -15.19 -7.41 -5.34
C LEU A 142 -14.69 -6.04 -4.89
N ALA A 143 -15.26 -4.97 -5.45
CA ALA A 143 -14.95 -3.61 -5.03
C ALA A 143 -15.37 -3.34 -3.58
N ALA A 144 -16.55 -3.81 -3.18
CA ALA A 144 -17.03 -3.71 -1.80
C ALA A 144 -16.11 -4.46 -0.83
N GLY A 145 -15.71 -5.70 -1.17
CA GLY A 145 -14.76 -6.48 -0.37
C GLY A 145 -13.42 -5.76 -0.21
N TYR A 146 -12.84 -5.27 -1.32
CA TYR A 146 -11.60 -4.51 -1.30
C TYR A 146 -11.71 -3.28 -0.40
N GLN A 147 -12.77 -2.47 -0.58
CA GLN A 147 -12.98 -1.26 0.19
C GLN A 147 -13.19 -1.54 1.68
N PHE A 148 -13.88 -2.63 2.01
CA PHE A 148 -14.07 -3.06 3.39
C PHE A 148 -12.73 -3.42 4.05
N GLY A 149 -11.88 -4.21 3.38
CA GLY A 149 -10.54 -4.54 3.87
C GLY A 149 -9.67 -3.30 4.05
N TYR A 150 -9.72 -2.37 3.10
CA TYR A 150 -9.00 -1.09 3.16
C TYR A 150 -9.41 -0.27 4.39
N ARG A 151 -10.73 -0.18 4.69
CA ARG A 151 -11.24 0.52 5.88
C ARG A 151 -10.80 -0.15 7.18
N ILE A 152 -10.79 -1.48 7.24
CA ILE A 152 -10.27 -2.21 8.41
C ILE A 152 -8.80 -1.88 8.64
N ALA A 153 -7.97 -1.84 7.58
CA ALA A 153 -6.57 -1.47 7.70
C ALA A 153 -6.38 -0.05 8.25
N ILE A 154 -7.19 0.92 7.79
CA ILE A 154 -7.16 2.29 8.32
C ILE A 154 -7.52 2.31 9.80
N LEU A 155 -8.60 1.64 10.21
CA LEU A 155 -9.02 1.59 11.60
C LEU A 155 -7.95 1.01 12.51
N ILE A 156 -7.36 -0.14 12.12
CA ILE A 156 -6.31 -0.79 12.89
C ILE A 156 -5.05 0.09 12.95
N GLY A 157 -4.56 0.57 11.80
CA GLY A 157 -3.34 1.37 11.75
C GLY A 157 -3.46 2.72 12.46
N SER A 158 -4.62 3.39 12.37
CA SER A 158 -4.87 4.63 13.12
C SER A 158 -4.96 4.38 14.63
N SER A 159 -5.56 3.25 15.05
CA SER A 159 -5.66 2.91 16.47
C SER A 159 -4.29 2.66 17.09
N PHE A 160 -3.36 2.04 16.35
CA PHE A 160 -1.97 1.89 16.81
C PHE A 160 -1.29 3.24 17.07
N ALA A 161 -1.52 4.24 16.22
CA ALA A 161 -0.96 5.58 16.40
C ALA A 161 -1.51 6.34 17.63
N LEU A 162 -2.65 5.88 18.19
CA LEU A 162 -3.25 6.49 19.38
C LEU A 162 -2.86 5.78 20.68
N ILE A 163 -2.29 4.57 20.59
CA ILE A 163 -1.94 3.75 21.78
C ILE A 163 -0.47 3.94 22.15
N PHE A 164 0.39 4.27 21.20
CA PHE A 164 1.83 4.50 21.36
C PHE A 164 2.22 5.94 21.09
#